data_4c467682c15791c65ac412047642b361
#
_entry.id   4c467682c15791c65ac412047642b361
#
_cell.length_a   1.000
_cell.length_b   1.000
_cell.length_c   1.000
_cell.angle_alpha   90.00
_cell.angle_beta   90.00
_cell.angle_gamma   90.00
#
_symmetry.space_group_name_H-M   'P 1'
#
loop_
_entity.id
_entity.type
_entity.pdbx_description
1 polymer ?
#
loop_
_entity_poly.entity_id
_entity_poly.type
_entity_poly.pdbx_seq_one_letter_code
_entity_poly.pdbx_strand_id
1 'polypeptide(L)'
;HEDNELTGRFEGKNVIVIHGESLQTNLMDLSFNGEEVTPNLNRLASEGMFFSNFYSPVSVGTSSDAELMFNTSLLPTKSGTAFVSYSDRTYNAVPGLLKEQGYYTFSMHGNNADFWNRRNMHKSLGYDRFYSKADYDVTEENTVGLGINDYAFFDQSVDKLTKIAEKHDKWYGMMMMLSNHT
;
A
#
# COMPACT_ATOMS: atom_id res chain seq x y z
N HIS A 1 8.11 -24.34 2.04
CA HIS A 1 7.72 -24.01 0.66
C HIS A 1 8.68 -24.71 -0.29
N GLU A 2 8.15 -25.34 -1.33
CA GLU A 2 8.97 -25.82 -2.43
C GLU A 2 9.27 -24.67 -3.37
N ASP A 3 10.50 -24.60 -3.87
CA ASP A 3 10.91 -23.62 -4.86
C ASP A 3 10.17 -23.86 -6.18
N ASN A 4 9.86 -22.76 -6.88
CA ASN A 4 9.24 -22.78 -8.19
C ASN A 4 10.00 -21.84 -9.17
N GLU A 5 9.53 -21.72 -10.41
CA GLU A 5 10.18 -20.93 -11.44
C GLU A 5 10.29 -19.41 -11.13
N LEU A 6 9.54 -18.90 -10.15
CA LEU A 6 9.58 -17.51 -9.71
C LEU A 6 10.48 -17.29 -8.50
N THR A 7 10.93 -18.38 -7.83
CA THR A 7 11.76 -18.27 -6.63
C THR A 7 13.07 -17.55 -6.94
N GLY A 8 13.36 -16.48 -6.19
CA GLY A 8 14.56 -15.66 -6.35
C GLY A 8 14.59 -14.74 -7.59
N ARG A 9 13.60 -14.81 -8.48
CA ARG A 9 13.60 -14.07 -9.75
C ARG A 9 13.67 -12.54 -9.58
N PHE A 10 13.15 -12.03 -8.47
CA PHE A 10 13.10 -10.60 -8.14
C PHE A 10 14.05 -10.24 -6.99
N GLU A 11 14.98 -11.10 -6.64
CA GLU A 11 15.97 -10.82 -5.60
C GLU A 11 16.75 -9.54 -5.91
N GLY A 12 16.89 -8.67 -4.91
CA GLY A 12 17.59 -7.39 -5.04
C GLY A 12 16.84 -6.30 -5.82
N LYS A 13 15.63 -6.56 -6.31
CA LYS A 13 14.81 -5.54 -7.01
C LYS A 13 14.08 -4.65 -6.01
N ASN A 14 13.94 -3.39 -6.37
CA ASN A 14 13.07 -2.46 -5.65
C ASN A 14 11.60 -2.81 -5.89
N VAL A 15 10.76 -2.62 -4.85
CA VAL A 15 9.36 -2.99 -4.90
C VAL A 15 8.48 -1.80 -4.49
N ILE A 16 7.49 -1.49 -5.31
CA ILE A 16 6.38 -0.60 -4.96
C ILE A 16 5.09 -1.41 -4.91
N VAL A 17 4.38 -1.31 -3.80
CA VAL A 17 3.02 -1.81 -3.64
C VAL A 17 2.08 -0.62 -3.68
N ILE A 18 1.11 -0.63 -4.58
CA ILE A 18 0.04 0.37 -4.62
C ILE A 18 -1.23 -0.30 -4.11
N HIS A 19 -1.72 0.15 -2.95
CA HIS A 19 -2.98 -0.28 -2.37
C HIS A 19 -4.09 0.63 -2.90
N GLY A 20 -4.86 0.13 -3.87
CA GLY A 20 -5.99 0.85 -4.46
C GLY A 20 -7.17 0.89 -3.49
N GLU A 21 -7.50 2.07 -2.97
CA GLU A 21 -8.67 2.27 -2.10
C GLU A 21 -9.96 2.10 -2.90
N SER A 22 -10.88 1.26 -2.41
CA SER A 22 -12.20 1.00 -3.00
C SER A 22 -12.18 0.60 -4.49
N LEU A 23 -11.04 0.14 -5.01
CA LEU A 23 -10.89 -0.30 -6.39
C LEU A 23 -11.49 -1.70 -6.55
N GLN A 24 -12.44 -1.83 -7.48
CA GLN A 24 -13.12 -3.09 -7.76
C GLN A 24 -12.74 -3.63 -9.13
N THR A 25 -12.66 -4.95 -9.25
CA THR A 25 -12.27 -5.64 -10.50
C THR A 25 -13.22 -5.34 -11.66
N ASN A 26 -14.50 -5.03 -11.40
CA ASN A 26 -15.48 -4.69 -12.44
C ASN A 26 -15.19 -3.35 -13.16
N LEU A 27 -14.25 -2.57 -12.68
CA LEU A 27 -13.77 -1.36 -13.37
C LEU A 27 -12.71 -1.68 -14.43
N MET A 28 -12.11 -2.87 -14.37
CA MET A 28 -11.14 -3.32 -15.36
C MET A 28 -11.84 -3.58 -16.69
N ASP A 29 -11.22 -3.17 -17.79
CA ASP A 29 -11.73 -3.27 -19.15
C ASP A 29 -13.10 -2.58 -19.37
N LEU A 30 -13.58 -1.78 -18.40
CA LEU A 30 -14.79 -1.01 -18.53
C LEU A 30 -14.54 0.25 -19.40
N SER A 31 -15.43 0.50 -20.33
CA SER A 31 -15.45 1.76 -21.11
C SER A 31 -16.72 2.54 -20.80
N PHE A 32 -16.58 3.87 -20.67
CA PHE A 32 -17.69 4.79 -20.50
C PHE A 32 -17.57 5.91 -21.53
N ASN A 33 -18.63 6.19 -22.29
CA ASN A 33 -18.64 7.16 -23.39
C ASN A 33 -17.52 6.96 -24.43
N GLY A 34 -17.07 5.73 -24.64
CA GLY A 34 -16.01 5.39 -25.60
C GLY A 34 -14.58 5.51 -25.05
N GLU A 35 -14.42 5.85 -23.77
CA GLU A 35 -13.11 5.93 -23.12
C GLU A 35 -12.97 4.84 -22.04
N GLU A 36 -11.79 4.28 -21.92
CA GLU A 36 -11.49 3.30 -20.85
C GLU A 36 -11.49 3.97 -19.48
N VAL A 37 -12.10 3.33 -18.48
CA VAL A 37 -12.16 3.83 -17.11
C VAL A 37 -10.81 3.65 -16.41
N THR A 38 -10.11 2.54 -16.67
CA THR A 38 -8.84 2.21 -16.02
C THR A 38 -7.73 1.87 -17.03
N PRO A 39 -7.37 2.77 -17.98
CA PRO A 39 -6.48 2.44 -19.10
C PRO A 39 -5.09 2.00 -18.63
N ASN A 40 -4.54 2.62 -17.61
CA ASN A 40 -3.23 2.28 -17.08
C ASN A 40 -3.22 0.94 -16.35
N LEU A 41 -4.29 0.61 -15.60
CA LEU A 41 -4.41 -0.68 -14.94
C LEU A 41 -4.64 -1.80 -15.95
N ASN A 42 -5.47 -1.58 -16.99
CA ASN A 42 -5.67 -2.52 -18.09
C ASN A 42 -4.34 -2.84 -18.77
N ARG A 43 -3.53 -1.81 -19.07
CA ARG A 43 -2.20 -1.99 -19.64
C ARG A 43 -1.28 -2.81 -18.72
N LEU A 44 -1.19 -2.47 -17.44
CA LEU A 44 -0.36 -3.21 -16.47
C LEU A 44 -0.82 -4.66 -16.33
N ALA A 45 -2.13 -4.91 -16.32
CA ALA A 45 -2.69 -6.27 -16.27
C ALA A 45 -2.30 -7.09 -17.51
N SER A 46 -2.23 -6.46 -18.70
CA SER A 46 -1.84 -7.12 -19.94
C SER A 46 -0.33 -7.39 -20.05
N GLU A 47 0.51 -6.58 -19.41
CA GLU A 47 1.98 -6.67 -19.43
C GLU A 47 2.54 -7.53 -18.27
N GLY A 48 1.73 -7.81 -17.25
CA GLY A 48 2.16 -8.48 -16.01
C GLY A 48 1.34 -9.71 -15.64
N MET A 49 1.38 -10.07 -14.36
CA MET A 49 0.51 -11.11 -13.80
C MET A 49 -0.78 -10.49 -13.26
N PHE A 50 -1.92 -10.90 -13.79
CA PHE A 50 -3.22 -10.48 -13.33
C PHE A 50 -3.95 -11.61 -12.62
N PHE A 51 -4.34 -11.40 -11.36
CA PHE A 51 -5.05 -12.37 -10.52
C PHE A 51 -6.54 -12.09 -10.55
N SER A 52 -7.25 -12.66 -11.52
CA SER A 52 -8.70 -12.43 -11.76
C SER A 52 -9.60 -12.93 -10.61
N ASN A 53 -9.11 -13.87 -9.82
CA ASN A 53 -9.86 -14.48 -8.69
C ASN A 53 -9.28 -14.04 -7.34
N PHE A 54 -8.90 -12.78 -7.23
CA PHE A 54 -8.42 -12.21 -5.97
C PHE A 54 -9.59 -11.58 -5.21
N TYR A 55 -9.95 -12.18 -4.08
CA TYR A 55 -11.06 -11.73 -3.23
C TYR A 55 -10.54 -11.04 -1.99
N SER A 56 -11.25 -10.02 -1.52
CA SER A 56 -10.92 -9.26 -0.33
C SER A 56 -11.61 -9.86 0.91
N PRO A 57 -10.92 -10.63 1.76
CA PRO A 57 -11.48 -11.22 2.98
C PRO A 57 -11.40 -10.25 4.18
N VAL A 58 -11.56 -8.95 3.95
CA VAL A 58 -11.55 -7.94 5.02
C VAL A 58 -12.76 -8.04 5.93
N SER A 59 -12.63 -7.57 7.16
CA SER A 59 -13.66 -7.47 8.18
C SER A 59 -13.93 -5.99 8.50
N VAL A 60 -14.17 -5.67 9.76
CA VAL A 60 -14.51 -4.32 10.25
C VAL A 60 -13.40 -3.30 9.97
N GLY A 61 -12.14 -3.74 9.91
CA GLY A 61 -10.98 -2.86 9.66
C GLY A 61 -10.79 -2.45 8.21
N THR A 62 -11.60 -2.99 7.27
CA THR A 62 -11.56 -2.61 5.84
C THR A 62 -10.13 -2.50 5.28
N SER A 63 -9.67 -1.30 4.92
CA SER A 63 -8.32 -1.07 4.37
C SER A 63 -7.20 -1.47 5.35
N SER A 64 -7.37 -1.25 6.65
CA SER A 64 -6.37 -1.68 7.65
C SER A 64 -6.25 -3.20 7.78
N ASP A 65 -7.34 -3.94 7.55
CA ASP A 65 -7.30 -5.40 7.49
C ASP A 65 -6.58 -5.88 6.23
N ALA A 66 -6.80 -5.22 5.08
CA ALA A 66 -6.08 -5.53 3.86
C ALA A 66 -4.57 -5.28 4.01
N GLU A 67 -4.17 -4.18 4.66
CA GLU A 67 -2.78 -3.89 5.01
C GLU A 67 -2.17 -4.98 5.91
N LEU A 68 -2.91 -5.42 6.94
CA LEU A 68 -2.47 -6.52 7.82
C LEU A 68 -2.23 -7.80 7.03
N MET A 69 -3.24 -8.23 6.26
CA MET A 69 -3.18 -9.48 5.52
C MET A 69 -2.05 -9.49 4.50
N PHE A 70 -1.89 -8.39 3.76
CA PHE A 70 -0.83 -8.26 2.76
C PHE A 70 0.57 -8.37 3.40
N ASN A 71 0.77 -7.70 4.55
CA ASN A 71 2.07 -7.68 5.21
C ASN A 71 2.38 -8.93 6.02
N THR A 72 1.38 -9.67 6.51
CA THR A 72 1.58 -10.74 7.50
C THR A 72 1.03 -12.11 7.09
N SER A 73 0.16 -12.16 6.07
CA SER A 73 -0.67 -13.33 5.72
C SER A 73 -1.62 -13.79 6.84
N LEU A 74 -1.86 -12.96 7.85
CA LEU A 74 -2.84 -13.23 8.91
C LEU A 74 -4.23 -12.77 8.46
N LEU A 75 -5.25 -13.55 8.81
CA LEU A 75 -6.64 -13.15 8.60
C LEU A 75 -7.05 -12.03 9.57
N PRO A 76 -8.01 -11.17 9.19
CA PRO A 76 -8.51 -10.12 10.07
C PRO A 76 -9.26 -10.68 11.27
N THR A 77 -9.40 -9.85 12.30
CA THR A 77 -10.19 -10.20 13.49
C THR A 77 -11.68 -10.21 13.18
N LYS A 78 -12.45 -11.06 13.87
CA LYS A 78 -13.91 -11.12 13.72
C LYS A 78 -14.62 -9.87 14.24
N SER A 79 -14.00 -9.14 15.15
CA SER A 79 -14.54 -7.92 15.77
C SER A 79 -13.40 -6.96 16.10
N GLY A 80 -13.64 -5.66 15.95
CA GLY A 80 -12.60 -4.64 16.06
C GLY A 80 -11.59 -4.72 14.91
N THR A 81 -10.47 -4.04 15.05
CA THR A 81 -9.41 -4.07 14.04
C THR A 81 -8.09 -4.41 14.71
N ALA A 82 -7.27 -5.22 14.03
CA ALA A 82 -5.96 -5.59 14.53
C ALA A 82 -5.04 -4.36 14.68
N PHE A 83 -5.16 -3.38 13.81
CA PHE A 83 -4.39 -2.14 13.84
C PHE A 83 -4.60 -1.34 15.14
N VAL A 84 -5.81 -1.35 15.67
CA VAL A 84 -6.13 -0.67 16.93
C VAL A 84 -5.83 -1.56 18.13
N SER A 85 -6.26 -2.82 18.08
CA SER A 85 -6.26 -3.70 19.25
C SER A 85 -4.93 -4.37 19.53
N TYR A 86 -4.07 -4.53 18.51
CA TYR A 86 -2.85 -5.37 18.58
C TYR A 86 -1.60 -4.69 18.01
N SER A 87 -1.58 -3.36 17.96
CA SER A 87 -0.42 -2.60 17.48
C SER A 87 0.82 -2.69 18.40
N ASP A 88 0.66 -3.22 19.60
CA ASP A 88 1.73 -3.48 20.56
C ASP A 88 2.42 -4.85 20.38
N ARG A 89 1.98 -5.64 19.40
CA ARG A 89 2.54 -6.97 19.13
C ARG A 89 3.72 -6.90 18.19
N THR A 90 4.53 -7.95 18.20
CA THR A 90 5.59 -8.18 17.21
C THR A 90 5.05 -9.04 16.08
N TYR A 91 5.27 -8.60 14.86
CA TYR A 91 4.80 -9.29 13.66
C TYR A 91 5.96 -9.82 12.83
N ASN A 92 5.80 -11.04 12.35
CA ASN A 92 6.63 -11.55 11.25
C ASN A 92 6.00 -11.05 9.94
N ALA A 93 6.44 -9.88 9.48
CA ALA A 93 5.82 -9.15 8.40
C ALA A 93 6.81 -8.83 7.27
N VAL A 94 6.29 -8.67 6.05
CA VAL A 94 7.11 -8.40 4.86
C VAL A 94 8.13 -7.28 5.06
N PRO A 95 7.78 -6.09 5.61
CA PRO A 95 8.76 -5.03 5.82
C PRO A 95 9.91 -5.45 6.74
N GLY A 96 9.61 -6.12 7.85
CA GLY A 96 10.62 -6.62 8.78
C GLY A 96 11.57 -7.64 8.13
N LEU A 97 11.01 -8.61 7.39
CA LEU A 97 11.77 -9.64 6.68
C LEU A 97 12.68 -9.03 5.59
N LEU A 98 12.18 -8.07 4.84
CA LEU A 98 12.98 -7.38 3.82
C LEU A 98 14.08 -6.51 4.43
N LYS A 99 13.82 -5.89 5.57
CA LYS A 99 14.83 -5.14 6.33
C LYS A 99 16.00 -6.03 6.75
N GLU A 100 15.75 -7.27 7.17
CA GLU A 100 16.79 -8.26 7.46
C GLU A 100 17.66 -8.59 6.24
N GLN A 101 17.12 -8.38 5.02
CA GLN A 101 17.83 -8.53 3.74
C GLN A 101 18.48 -7.22 3.23
N GLY A 102 18.52 -6.18 4.08
CA GLY A 102 19.16 -4.90 3.78
C GLY A 102 18.30 -3.92 2.98
N TYR A 103 16.98 -4.13 2.90
CA TYR A 103 16.07 -3.16 2.31
C TYR A 103 15.74 -2.03 3.27
N TYR A 104 15.68 -0.81 2.75
CA TYR A 104 14.98 0.29 3.41
C TYR A 104 13.48 0.15 3.15
N THR A 105 12.67 0.14 4.20
CA THR A 105 11.24 -0.14 4.10
C THR A 105 10.40 1.05 4.53
N PHE A 106 9.43 1.44 3.72
CA PHE A 106 8.59 2.59 4.02
C PHE A 106 7.14 2.38 3.57
N SER A 107 6.25 3.14 4.17
CA SER A 107 4.86 3.25 3.77
C SER A 107 4.45 4.71 3.60
N MET A 108 3.48 4.98 2.73
CA MET A 108 2.99 6.32 2.39
C MET A 108 1.47 6.33 2.35
N HIS A 109 0.84 7.35 2.97
CA HIS A 109 -0.61 7.53 2.94
C HIS A 109 -0.98 9.00 3.14
N GLY A 110 -1.85 9.52 2.28
CA GLY A 110 -2.28 10.92 2.30
C GLY A 110 -3.17 11.36 3.45
N ASN A 111 -3.44 10.49 4.43
CA ASN A 111 -4.29 10.75 5.60
C ASN A 111 -3.47 10.98 6.88
N ASN A 112 -4.17 11.35 7.96
CA ASN A 112 -3.59 11.47 9.29
C ASN A 112 -2.98 10.13 9.75
N ALA A 113 -1.77 10.22 10.31
CA ALA A 113 -1.02 9.04 10.77
C ALA A 113 -1.74 8.21 11.85
N ASP A 114 -2.59 8.86 12.64
CA ASP A 114 -3.29 8.20 13.74
C ASP A 114 -4.60 7.53 13.30
N PHE A 115 -5.06 7.83 12.08
CA PHE A 115 -6.23 7.16 11.52
C PHE A 115 -5.94 5.66 11.35
N TRP A 116 -6.83 4.80 11.84
CA TRP A 116 -6.61 3.36 12.00
C TRP A 116 -5.34 3.02 12.83
N ASN A 117 -4.83 3.95 13.64
CA ASN A 117 -3.61 3.72 14.45
C ASN A 117 -2.38 3.30 13.61
N ARG A 118 -2.31 3.74 12.34
CA ARG A 118 -1.24 3.35 11.40
C ARG A 118 0.15 3.71 11.91
N ARG A 119 0.29 4.84 12.58
CA ARG A 119 1.57 5.27 13.18
C ARG A 119 2.23 4.18 14.01
N ASN A 120 1.46 3.55 14.88
CA ASN A 120 1.95 2.50 15.76
C ASN A 120 2.06 1.16 15.02
N MET A 121 1.03 0.81 14.25
CA MET A 121 0.98 -0.48 13.60
C MET A 121 2.05 -0.64 12.51
N HIS A 122 2.31 0.38 11.69
CA HIS A 122 3.38 0.31 10.68
C HIS A 122 4.76 0.13 11.31
N LYS A 123 4.99 0.76 12.48
CA LYS A 123 6.20 0.50 13.26
C LYS A 123 6.30 -0.96 13.70
N SER A 124 5.20 -1.54 14.19
CA SER A 124 5.13 -2.94 14.64
C SER A 124 5.25 -3.95 13.50
N LEU A 125 4.83 -3.57 12.28
CA LEU A 125 5.05 -4.34 11.05
C LEU A 125 6.51 -4.26 10.54
N GLY A 126 7.34 -3.37 11.10
CA GLY A 126 8.77 -3.29 10.78
C GLY A 126 9.16 -2.23 9.76
N TYR A 127 8.25 -1.36 9.32
CA TYR A 127 8.60 -0.25 8.44
C TYR A 127 9.60 0.71 9.13
N ASP A 128 10.63 1.16 8.40
CA ASP A 128 11.59 2.17 8.86
C ASP A 128 10.95 3.56 8.92
N ARG A 129 10.06 3.86 7.97
CA ARG A 129 9.39 5.16 7.88
C ARG A 129 7.94 5.02 7.42
N PHE A 130 7.05 5.78 8.06
CA PHE A 130 5.71 6.06 7.58
C PHE A 130 5.59 7.54 7.23
N TYR A 131 5.30 7.83 5.95
CA TYR A 131 4.97 9.17 5.46
C TYR A 131 3.46 9.34 5.49
N SER A 132 3.00 10.28 6.28
CA SER A 132 1.57 10.60 6.47
C SER A 132 1.23 11.96 5.89
N LYS A 133 -0.02 12.39 5.99
CA LYS A 133 -0.47 13.73 5.59
C LYS A 133 0.48 14.86 6.03
N ALA A 134 1.11 14.74 7.19
CA ALA A 134 2.04 15.74 7.72
C ALA A 134 3.37 15.87 6.94
N ASP A 135 3.67 14.91 6.08
CA ASP A 135 4.87 14.89 5.24
C ASP A 135 4.62 15.46 3.82
N TYR A 136 3.44 15.98 3.57
CA TYR A 136 2.99 16.51 2.28
C TYR A 136 2.56 17.98 2.39
N ASP A 137 2.64 18.70 1.28
CA ASP A 137 2.05 20.01 1.16
C ASP A 137 0.54 19.88 0.92
N VAL A 138 -0.24 20.34 1.91
CA VAL A 138 -1.70 20.16 1.95
C VAL A 138 -2.38 21.50 1.82
N THR A 139 -3.22 21.65 0.78
CA THR A 139 -4.02 22.84 0.52
C THR A 139 -5.51 22.46 0.45
N GLU A 140 -6.39 23.46 0.42
CA GLU A 140 -7.83 23.23 0.21
C GLU A 140 -8.10 22.58 -1.16
N GLU A 141 -7.33 22.96 -2.19
CA GLU A 141 -7.48 22.51 -3.57
C GLU A 141 -7.07 21.04 -3.76
N ASN A 142 -6.09 20.57 -2.98
CA ASN A 142 -5.60 19.18 -3.08
C ASN A 142 -6.15 18.26 -1.99
N THR A 143 -7.12 18.71 -1.20
CA THR A 143 -7.76 17.90 -0.15
C THR A 143 -9.05 17.27 -0.66
N VAL A 144 -9.25 15.99 -0.36
CA VAL A 144 -10.50 15.26 -0.59
C VAL A 144 -10.81 14.38 0.62
N GLY A 145 -12.04 14.46 1.12
CA GLY A 145 -12.47 13.63 2.24
C GLY A 145 -11.52 13.72 3.44
N LEU A 146 -10.82 12.62 3.71
CA LEU A 146 -9.98 12.46 4.90
C LEU A 146 -8.54 12.98 4.76
N GLY A 147 -8.10 13.34 3.56
CA GLY A 147 -6.71 13.73 3.35
C GLY A 147 -6.43 14.37 2.00
N ILE A 148 -5.19 14.29 1.51
CA ILE A 148 -4.85 14.79 0.19
C ILE A 148 -5.32 13.83 -0.90
N ASN A 149 -5.73 14.36 -2.06
CA ASN A 149 -6.16 13.55 -3.19
C ASN A 149 -5.00 12.75 -3.80
N ASP A 150 -5.32 11.65 -4.48
CA ASP A 150 -4.31 10.73 -5.01
C ASP A 150 -3.39 11.38 -6.06
N TYR A 151 -3.90 12.36 -6.83
CA TYR A 151 -3.06 13.08 -7.79
C TYR A 151 -1.92 13.80 -7.07
N ALA A 152 -2.22 14.65 -6.10
CA ALA A 152 -1.22 15.40 -5.33
C ALA A 152 -0.36 14.47 -4.46
N PHE A 153 -0.95 13.38 -3.95
CA PHE A 153 -0.22 12.36 -3.20
C PHE A 153 0.88 11.70 -4.04
N PHE A 154 0.55 11.22 -5.23
CA PHE A 154 1.53 10.59 -6.11
C PHE A 154 2.55 11.59 -6.66
N ASP A 155 2.10 12.77 -7.10
CA ASP A 155 2.98 13.83 -7.60
C ASP A 155 4.07 14.20 -6.58
N GLN A 156 3.69 14.51 -5.35
CA GLN A 156 4.64 14.83 -4.28
C GLN A 156 5.45 13.61 -3.79
N SER A 157 4.95 12.40 -4.00
CA SER A 157 5.67 11.19 -3.63
C SER A 157 6.83 10.89 -4.58
N VAL A 158 6.81 11.34 -5.82
CA VAL A 158 7.92 11.15 -6.79
C VAL A 158 9.22 11.72 -6.23
N ASP A 159 9.19 12.94 -5.68
CA ASP A 159 10.37 13.56 -5.07
C ASP A 159 10.89 12.78 -3.85
N LYS A 160 9.99 12.22 -3.06
CA LYS A 160 10.35 11.38 -1.90
C LYS A 160 10.99 10.07 -2.36
N LEU A 161 10.40 9.41 -3.36
CA LEU A 161 10.92 8.17 -3.94
C LEU A 161 12.30 8.39 -4.57
N THR A 162 12.49 9.49 -5.29
CA THR A 162 13.79 9.86 -5.87
C THR A 162 14.86 9.98 -4.78
N LYS A 163 14.58 10.72 -3.70
CA LYS A 163 15.50 10.86 -2.57
C LYS A 163 15.76 9.54 -1.83
N ILE A 164 14.79 8.63 -1.79
CA ILE A 164 14.97 7.29 -1.22
C ILE A 164 15.89 6.47 -2.11
N ALA A 165 15.65 6.47 -3.44
CA ALA A 165 16.46 5.73 -4.40
C ALA A 165 17.92 6.23 -4.49
N GLU A 166 18.17 7.53 -4.25
CA GLU A 166 19.52 8.10 -4.15
C GLU A 166 20.30 7.62 -2.90
N LYS A 167 19.58 7.23 -1.84
CA LYS A 167 20.20 6.86 -0.55
C LYS A 167 20.26 5.37 -0.29
N HIS A 168 19.39 4.59 -0.94
CA HIS A 168 19.21 3.19 -0.66
C HIS A 168 19.15 2.39 -1.96
N ASP A 169 20.10 1.48 -2.16
CA ASP A 169 20.16 0.62 -3.35
C ASP A 169 18.99 -0.35 -3.40
N LYS A 170 18.50 -0.79 -2.23
CA LYS A 170 17.36 -1.69 -2.09
C LYS A 170 16.29 -1.03 -1.21
N TRP A 171 15.07 -0.96 -1.72
CA TRP A 171 13.95 -0.42 -0.97
C TRP A 171 12.63 -1.09 -1.32
N TYR A 172 11.74 -1.09 -0.35
CA TYR A 172 10.37 -1.58 -0.43
C TYR A 172 9.42 -0.49 0.06
N GLY A 173 8.48 -0.09 -0.77
CA GLY A 173 7.50 0.94 -0.45
C GLY A 173 6.06 0.48 -0.64
N MET A 174 5.19 0.79 0.32
CA MET A 174 3.74 0.62 0.20
C MET A 174 3.06 1.98 0.15
N MET A 175 2.29 2.25 -0.90
CA MET A 175 1.56 3.50 -1.13
C MET A 175 0.07 3.23 -1.12
N MET A 176 -0.68 3.90 -0.25
CA MET A 176 -2.13 3.70 -0.07
C MET A 176 -2.89 4.90 -0.62
N MET A 177 -3.76 4.64 -1.57
CA MET A 177 -4.66 5.61 -2.19
C MET A 177 -5.76 6.05 -1.21
N LEU A 178 -6.44 7.15 -1.52
CA LEU A 178 -7.47 7.73 -0.66
C LEU A 178 -8.68 8.30 -1.43
N SER A 179 -8.50 8.80 -2.64
CA SER A 179 -9.53 9.60 -3.34
C SER A 179 -10.87 8.88 -3.54
N ASN A 180 -10.84 7.56 -3.65
CA ASN A 180 -12.05 6.74 -3.82
C ASN A 180 -12.70 6.32 -2.48
N HIS A 181 -12.21 6.80 -1.35
CA HIS A 181 -12.82 6.53 -0.05
C HIS A 181 -14.15 7.26 0.06
N THR A 182 -15.24 6.50 0.26
CA THR A 182 -16.62 7.02 0.40
C THR A 182 -16.99 7.29 1.85
#